data_c46f5753d5bc3dc78bb37fcffe735ed9
#
_entry.id   c46f5753d5bc3dc78bb37fcffe735ed9
#
_cell.length_a   1.000
_cell.length_b   1.000
_cell.length_c   1.000
_cell.angle_alpha   90.00
_cell.angle_beta   90.00
_cell.angle_gamma   90.00
#
_symmetry.space_group_name_H-M   'P 1'
#
loop_
_entity.id
_entity.type
_entity.pdbx_description
1 polymer ?
#
loop_
_entity_poly.entity_id
_entity_poly.type
_entity_poly.pdbx_seq_one_letter_code
_entity_poly.pdbx_strand_id
1 'polypeptide(L)'
;MSTGPDTLAVIKERATIVCRQRSSVLLVARTASRWSLPGGTIRRGETPLEAAQRELAEETRLEGLALDYAVQFGGLTKLHHVFVADVPAHLTPRASNEIARCKWFTVDRLETLRASVPTRKIIELLRLDGFSAIANGPLR
;
A
#
# COMPACT_ATOMS: atom_id res chain seq x y z
N MET A 1 14.26 29.98 18.29
CA MET A 1 13.87 29.54 18.20
C MET A 1 13.55 28.72 17.57
N SER A 2 13.42 28.24 17.28
CA SER A 2 13.13 27.48 16.70
C SER A 2 12.36 26.76 16.78
N THR A 3 11.97 26.67 17.09
CA THR A 3 11.06 26.11 17.46
C THR A 3 10.18 25.85 16.51
N GLY A 4 9.74 26.55 15.68
CA GLY A 4 8.77 26.28 14.73
C GLY A 4 8.90 24.95 14.09
N PRO A 5 10.03 24.66 13.57
CA PRO A 5 10.19 23.40 12.86
C PRO A 5 9.85 22.22 13.74
N ASP A 6 10.26 22.30 14.97
CA ASP A 6 10.04 21.18 15.86
C ASP A 6 8.58 20.94 16.13
N THR A 7 7.85 22.01 16.29
CA THR A 7 6.45 21.84 16.61
C THR A 7 5.65 21.36 15.42
N LEU A 8 6.16 21.62 14.23
CA LEU A 8 5.41 21.26 13.03
C LEU A 8 5.84 19.94 12.43
N ALA A 9 6.89 19.39 12.92
CA ALA A 9 7.52 18.31 12.20
C ALA A 9 7.08 16.91 12.57
N VAL A 10 5.95 16.77 13.18
CA VAL A 10 5.51 15.43 13.52
C VAL A 10 4.84 14.83 12.31
N ILE A 11 5.60 14.03 11.58
CA ILE A 11 5.09 13.32 10.42
C ILE A 11 5.04 11.87 10.78
N LYS A 12 3.87 11.27 10.59
CA LYS A 12 3.72 9.85 10.86
C LYS A 12 4.21 9.05 9.68
N GLU A 13 4.96 8.00 9.96
CA GLU A 13 5.45 7.13 8.91
C GLU A 13 4.59 5.89 8.82
N ARG A 14 4.27 5.52 7.60
CA ARG A 14 3.43 4.38 7.33
C ARG A 14 4.14 3.43 6.38
N ALA A 15 3.82 2.16 6.51
CA ALA A 15 4.22 1.18 5.51
C ALA A 15 2.98 0.93 4.65
N THR A 16 3.14 1.00 3.34
CA THR A 16 2.03 0.85 2.40
C THR A 16 2.46 -0.17 1.35
N ILE A 17 1.57 -1.09 1.01
CA ILE A 17 1.94 -2.19 0.12
C ILE A 17 1.07 -2.20 -1.12
N VAL A 18 1.72 -2.26 -2.28
CA VAL A 18 1.04 -2.44 -3.56
C VAL A 18 1.19 -3.91 -3.92
N CYS A 19 0.15 -4.67 -3.69
CA CYS A 19 0.12 -6.08 -4.06
C CYS A 19 -0.41 -6.20 -5.47
N ARG A 20 0.31 -6.90 -6.32
CA ARG A 20 -0.06 -7.05 -7.71
C ARG A 20 -0.35 -8.51 -8.05
N GLN A 21 -1.33 -8.69 -8.91
CA GLN A 21 -1.60 -9.99 -9.47
C GLN A 21 -2.08 -9.72 -10.88
N ARG A 22 -1.24 -10.02 -11.87
CA ARG A 22 -1.48 -9.65 -13.25
C ARG A 22 -1.62 -8.14 -13.35
N SER A 23 -2.71 -7.64 -13.90
CA SER A 23 -2.91 -6.19 -14.01
C SER A 23 -3.82 -5.65 -12.92
N SER A 24 -3.95 -6.38 -11.83
CA SER A 24 -4.81 -5.97 -10.72
C SER A 24 -4.00 -5.60 -9.48
N VAL A 25 -4.57 -4.74 -8.67
CA VAL A 25 -3.99 -4.28 -7.43
C VAL A 25 -4.97 -4.59 -6.31
N LEU A 26 -4.44 -5.01 -5.16
CA LEU A 26 -5.26 -5.35 -4.02
C LEU A 26 -5.59 -4.10 -3.22
N LEU A 27 -6.87 -3.87 -2.99
CA LEU A 27 -7.29 -2.78 -2.13
C LEU A 27 -8.12 -3.33 -0.98
N VAL A 28 -8.10 -2.60 0.11
CA VAL A 28 -8.85 -2.95 1.31
C VAL A 28 -9.71 -1.76 1.71
N ALA A 29 -10.74 -2.04 2.49
CA ALA A 29 -11.60 -0.97 2.98
C ALA A 29 -12.15 -1.36 4.35
N ARG A 30 -12.17 -0.39 5.24
CA ARG A 30 -12.88 -0.53 6.50
C ARG A 30 -14.35 -0.26 6.25
N THR A 31 -15.19 -0.56 7.21
CA THR A 31 -16.62 -0.32 7.07
C THR A 31 -16.87 1.14 6.72
N ALA A 32 -17.66 1.36 5.68
CA ALA A 32 -18.05 2.70 5.23
C ALA A 32 -16.87 3.62 4.88
N SER A 33 -15.72 3.04 4.56
CA SER A 33 -14.55 3.82 4.19
C SER A 33 -14.24 3.68 2.72
N ARG A 34 -13.39 4.58 2.25
CA ARG A 34 -12.88 4.50 0.88
C ARG A 34 -11.92 3.33 0.77
N TRP A 35 -11.72 2.88 -0.44
CA TRP A 35 -10.73 1.86 -0.72
C TRP A 35 -9.32 2.44 -0.55
N SER A 36 -8.42 1.64 -0.05
CA SER A 36 -7.04 2.07 0.11
C SER A 36 -6.11 0.88 -0.07
N LEU A 37 -4.84 1.19 -0.25
CA LEU A 37 -3.80 0.17 -0.25
C LEU A 37 -3.63 -0.36 1.16
N PRO A 38 -3.31 -1.65 1.30
CA PRO A 38 -3.02 -2.19 2.63
C PRO A 38 -1.86 -1.46 3.27
N GLY A 39 -1.87 -1.35 4.58
CA GLY A 39 -0.78 -0.73 5.29
C GLY A 39 -1.21 -0.12 6.59
N GLY A 40 -0.26 0.48 7.27
CA GLY A 40 -0.53 1.12 8.54
C GLY A 40 0.70 1.79 9.11
N THR A 41 0.54 2.34 10.30
CA THR A 41 1.60 3.08 10.98
C THR A 41 2.74 2.17 11.36
N ILE A 42 3.96 2.64 11.15
CA ILE A 42 5.15 1.93 11.59
C ILE A 42 5.28 2.15 13.08
N ARG A 43 5.40 1.07 13.83
CA ARG A 43 5.50 1.13 15.27
C ARG A 43 6.93 1.42 15.70
N ARG A 44 7.06 1.92 16.91
CA ARG A 44 8.38 2.16 17.47
C ARG A 44 9.15 0.84 17.46
N GLY A 45 10.38 0.88 16.97
CA GLY A 45 11.21 -0.30 16.94
C GLY A 45 11.06 -1.18 15.73
N GLU A 46 10.05 -0.90 14.89
CA GLU A 46 9.89 -1.65 13.65
C GLU A 46 10.62 -0.97 12.51
N THR A 47 11.17 -1.78 11.62
CA THR A 47 11.63 -1.22 10.33
C THR A 47 10.40 -1.07 9.44
N PRO A 48 10.50 -0.26 8.39
CA PRO A 48 9.39 -0.17 7.43
C PRO A 48 9.00 -1.53 6.86
N LEU A 49 9.98 -2.39 6.58
CA LEU A 49 9.67 -3.71 6.04
C LEU A 49 8.91 -4.56 7.05
N GLU A 50 9.33 -4.53 8.31
CA GLU A 50 8.64 -5.29 9.35
C GLU A 50 7.21 -4.82 9.50
N ALA A 51 7.00 -3.50 9.46
CA ALA A 51 5.66 -2.96 9.55
C ALA A 51 4.82 -3.38 8.35
N ALA A 52 5.41 -3.36 7.16
CA ALA A 52 4.70 -3.76 5.96
C ALA A 52 4.26 -5.22 6.04
N GLN A 53 5.16 -6.09 6.48
CA GLN A 53 4.84 -7.51 6.62
C GLN A 53 3.73 -7.73 7.64
N ARG A 54 3.82 -7.03 8.76
CA ARG A 54 2.82 -7.17 9.82
C ARG A 54 1.44 -6.67 9.35
N GLU A 55 1.41 -5.47 8.76
CA GLU A 55 0.13 -4.90 8.35
C GLU A 55 -0.52 -5.74 7.25
N LEU A 56 0.28 -6.21 6.31
CA LEU A 56 -0.26 -7.03 5.24
C LEU A 56 -0.90 -8.31 5.80
N ALA A 57 -0.20 -8.95 6.73
CA ALA A 57 -0.72 -10.18 7.34
C ALA A 57 -1.98 -9.89 8.15
N GLU A 58 -1.98 -8.80 8.90
CA GLU A 58 -3.14 -8.47 9.72
C GLU A 58 -4.37 -8.14 8.90
N GLU A 59 -4.19 -7.41 7.81
CA GLU A 59 -5.33 -6.93 7.04
C GLU A 59 -5.80 -7.89 5.96
N THR A 60 -4.89 -8.68 5.39
CA THR A 60 -5.23 -9.51 4.24
C THR A 60 -4.88 -10.97 4.41
N ARG A 61 -4.21 -11.33 5.48
CA ARG A 61 -3.75 -12.69 5.75
C ARG A 61 -2.69 -13.19 4.77
N LEU A 62 -2.10 -12.29 4.01
CA LEU A 62 -1.01 -12.68 3.12
C LEU A 62 0.29 -12.64 3.90
N GLU A 63 1.03 -13.74 3.85
CA GLU A 63 2.31 -13.88 4.55
C GLU A 63 3.35 -14.51 3.65
N GLY A 64 4.59 -14.29 3.99
CA GLY A 64 5.68 -14.95 3.28
C GLY A 64 6.00 -14.40 1.91
N LEU A 65 5.46 -13.24 1.58
CA LEU A 65 5.72 -12.64 0.29
C LEU A 65 6.98 -11.79 0.34
N ALA A 66 7.69 -11.74 -0.78
CA ALA A 66 8.82 -10.82 -0.91
C ALA A 66 8.25 -9.42 -1.14
N LEU A 67 8.62 -8.50 -0.28
CA LEU A 67 8.19 -7.11 -0.39
C LEU A 67 9.37 -6.27 -0.79
N ASP A 68 9.31 -5.65 -1.96
CA ASP A 68 10.39 -4.82 -2.46
C ASP A 68 10.09 -3.36 -2.23
N TYR A 69 11.04 -2.66 -1.63
CA TYR A 69 10.87 -1.24 -1.36
C TYR A 69 10.87 -0.48 -2.67
N ALA A 70 9.83 0.27 -2.92
CA ALA A 70 9.70 0.96 -4.21
C ALA A 70 10.00 2.45 -4.12
N VAL A 71 9.36 3.14 -3.19
CA VAL A 71 9.45 4.59 -3.18
C VAL A 71 8.90 5.15 -1.88
N GLN A 72 9.28 6.38 -1.56
CA GLN A 72 8.64 7.12 -0.49
C GLN A 72 7.64 8.07 -1.12
N PHE A 73 6.49 8.20 -0.49
CA PHE A 73 5.48 9.13 -0.94
C PHE A 73 5.05 9.95 0.27
N GLY A 74 5.22 11.26 0.19
CA GLY A 74 4.91 12.14 1.30
C GLY A 74 3.69 12.99 1.04
N GLY A 75 2.84 13.10 2.04
CA GLY A 75 1.73 14.02 2.05
C GLY A 75 1.99 15.07 3.11
N LEU A 76 0.94 15.76 3.54
CA LEU A 76 1.09 16.82 4.52
C LEU A 76 1.48 16.30 5.90
N THR A 77 0.94 15.16 6.29
CA THR A 77 1.16 14.66 7.64
C THR A 77 1.67 13.23 7.69
N LYS A 78 1.80 12.58 6.56
CA LYS A 78 2.20 11.17 6.53
C LYS A 78 3.26 10.94 5.48
N LEU A 79 4.22 10.10 5.81
CA LEU A 79 5.22 9.64 4.87
C LEU A 79 4.98 8.15 4.66
N HIS A 80 4.72 7.77 3.43
CA HIS A 80 4.48 6.37 3.08
C HIS A 80 5.74 5.74 2.56
N HIS A 81 6.15 4.65 3.20
CA HIS A 81 7.19 3.79 2.65
C HIS A 81 6.46 2.74 1.84
N VAL A 82 6.61 2.79 0.53
CA VAL A 82 5.81 1.98 -0.38
C VAL A 82 6.58 0.76 -0.81
N PHE A 83 5.97 -0.40 -0.61
CA PHE A 83 6.52 -1.69 -1.02
C PHE A 83 5.65 -2.28 -2.10
N VAL A 84 6.25 -3.06 -2.98
CA VAL A 84 5.54 -3.75 -4.04
C VAL A 84 5.73 -5.24 -3.85
N ALA A 85 4.67 -6.00 -4.01
CA ALA A 85 4.71 -7.45 -3.88
C ALA A 85 3.89 -8.09 -4.98
N ASP A 86 4.43 -9.15 -5.57
CA ASP A 86 3.68 -9.94 -6.53
C ASP A 86 3.04 -11.10 -5.77
N VAL A 87 1.75 -11.26 -5.95
CA VAL A 87 0.99 -12.27 -5.21
C VAL A 87 0.67 -13.43 -6.15
N PRO A 88 1.15 -14.63 -5.83
CA PRO A 88 0.85 -15.80 -6.68
C PRO A 88 -0.65 -16.05 -6.74
N ALA A 89 -1.08 -16.58 -7.87
CA ALA A 89 -2.51 -16.81 -8.10
C ALA A 89 -3.15 -17.76 -7.09
N HIS A 90 -2.35 -18.65 -6.51
CA HIS A 90 -2.91 -19.62 -5.57
C HIS A 90 -3.16 -19.03 -4.18
N LEU A 91 -2.67 -17.82 -3.91
CA LEU A 91 -2.94 -17.19 -2.63
C LEU A 91 -4.14 -16.27 -2.75
N THR A 92 -5.06 -16.41 -1.81
CA THR A 92 -6.28 -15.61 -1.81
C THR A 92 -6.28 -14.72 -0.56
N PRO A 93 -6.24 -13.41 -0.75
CA PRO A 93 -6.31 -12.51 0.40
C PRO A 93 -7.70 -12.56 1.02
N ARG A 94 -7.75 -12.31 2.32
CA ARG A 94 -9.01 -12.31 3.06
C ARG A 94 -9.04 -11.12 3.99
N ALA A 95 -10.16 -10.40 3.98
CA ALA A 95 -10.32 -9.28 4.89
C ALA A 95 -10.21 -9.79 6.32
N SER A 96 -9.43 -9.11 7.14
CA SER A 96 -9.16 -9.53 8.48
C SER A 96 -8.90 -8.32 9.36
N ASN A 97 -9.00 -8.51 10.67
CA ASN A 97 -8.78 -7.44 11.62
C ASN A 97 -9.79 -6.32 11.40
N GLU A 98 -9.36 -5.11 11.18
CA GLU A 98 -10.27 -3.98 11.01
C GLU A 98 -10.81 -3.85 9.60
N ILE A 99 -10.35 -4.68 8.69
CA ILE A 99 -10.72 -4.58 7.28
C ILE A 99 -12.03 -5.32 7.04
N ALA A 100 -12.99 -4.63 6.44
CA ALA A 100 -14.29 -5.20 6.13
C ALA A 100 -14.31 -5.83 4.74
N ARG A 101 -13.54 -5.28 3.79
CA ARG A 101 -13.53 -5.78 2.42
C ARG A 101 -12.12 -5.77 1.86
N CYS A 102 -11.85 -6.74 1.01
CA CYS A 102 -10.54 -6.92 0.42
C CYS A 102 -10.78 -7.43 -0.99
N LYS A 103 -10.29 -6.72 -2.00
CA LYS A 103 -10.66 -7.05 -3.37
C LYS A 103 -9.60 -6.62 -4.37
N TRP A 104 -9.47 -7.38 -5.44
CA TRP A 104 -8.60 -7.04 -6.55
C TRP A 104 -9.31 -6.11 -7.50
N PHE A 105 -8.62 -5.06 -7.93
CA PHE A 105 -9.15 -4.12 -8.93
C PHE A 105 -8.15 -3.99 -10.05
N THR A 106 -8.63 -3.97 -11.28
CA THR A 106 -7.74 -3.66 -12.38
C THR A 106 -7.33 -2.20 -12.25
N VAL A 107 -6.16 -1.89 -12.79
CA VAL A 107 -5.63 -0.54 -12.69
C VAL A 107 -6.59 0.47 -13.34
N ASP A 108 -7.24 0.06 -14.43
CA ASP A 108 -8.18 0.95 -15.10
C ASP A 108 -9.37 1.32 -14.22
N ARG A 109 -9.82 0.40 -13.37
CA ARG A 109 -10.97 0.67 -12.51
C ARG A 109 -10.66 1.70 -11.45
N LEU A 110 -9.40 1.90 -11.16
CA LEU A 110 -9.01 2.81 -10.07
C LEU A 110 -9.40 4.25 -10.35
N GLU A 111 -9.56 4.61 -11.61
CA GLU A 111 -9.93 5.98 -11.95
C GLU A 111 -11.34 6.34 -11.52
N THR A 112 -12.23 5.38 -11.52
CA THR A 112 -13.62 5.63 -11.15
C THR A 112 -13.96 5.13 -9.76
N LEU A 113 -13.00 4.52 -9.09
CA LEU A 113 -13.24 3.96 -7.79
C LEU A 113 -13.12 4.99 -6.70
N ARG A 114 -13.89 4.84 -5.65
CA ARG A 114 -13.80 5.74 -4.51
C ARG A 114 -12.64 5.30 -3.63
N ALA A 115 -11.47 5.79 -3.95
CA ALA A 115 -10.24 5.43 -3.26
C ALA A 115 -9.66 6.64 -2.54
N SER A 116 -8.83 6.37 -1.53
CA SER A 116 -8.19 7.45 -0.79
C SER A 116 -7.21 8.19 -1.69
N VAL A 117 -6.93 9.44 -1.35
CA VAL A 117 -6.02 10.26 -2.14
C VAL A 117 -4.63 9.65 -2.21
N PRO A 118 -4.03 9.20 -1.09
CA PRO A 118 -2.71 8.58 -1.19
C PRO A 118 -2.70 7.36 -2.08
N THR A 119 -3.75 6.54 -2.03
CA THR A 119 -3.84 5.36 -2.87
C THR A 119 -3.77 5.72 -4.35
N ARG A 120 -4.57 6.70 -4.76
CA ARG A 120 -4.57 7.14 -6.15
C ARG A 120 -3.20 7.67 -6.57
N LYS A 121 -2.61 8.50 -5.71
CA LYS A 121 -1.33 9.12 -6.04
C LYS A 121 -0.20 8.11 -6.12
N ILE A 122 -0.18 7.16 -5.21
CA ILE A 122 0.87 6.15 -5.21
C ILE A 122 0.78 5.28 -6.46
N ILE A 123 -0.44 4.85 -6.81
CA ILE A 123 -0.60 4.01 -7.97
C ILE A 123 -0.26 4.77 -9.24
N GLU A 124 -0.65 6.04 -9.31
CA GLU A 124 -0.32 6.86 -10.44
C GLU A 124 1.19 7.00 -10.59
N LEU A 125 1.88 7.22 -9.48
CA LEU A 125 3.32 7.38 -9.48
C LEU A 125 4.01 6.11 -9.99
N LEU A 126 3.56 4.95 -9.54
CA LEU A 126 4.16 3.70 -9.96
C LEU A 126 3.87 3.39 -11.42
N ARG A 127 2.73 3.82 -11.94
CA ARG A 127 2.42 3.62 -13.34
C ARG A 127 3.36 4.44 -14.22
N LEU A 128 3.66 5.65 -13.81
CA LEU A 128 4.59 6.49 -14.54
C LEU A 128 5.99 5.90 -14.54
N ASP A 129 6.32 5.16 -13.49
CA ASP A 129 7.62 4.54 -13.38
C ASP A 129 7.67 3.15 -13.99
N GLY A 130 6.69 2.80 -14.80
CA GLY A 130 6.71 1.51 -15.45
C GLY A 130 6.00 0.40 -14.70
N PHE A 131 5.18 0.76 -13.73
CA PHE A 131 4.46 -0.23 -12.94
C PHE A 131 3.69 -1.22 -13.82
N SER A 132 3.01 -0.71 -14.84
CA SER A 132 2.24 -1.58 -15.71
C SER A 132 3.13 -2.55 -16.49
N ALA A 133 4.26 -2.05 -16.95
CA ALA A 133 5.19 -2.88 -17.67
C ALA A 133 5.75 -3.97 -16.77
N ILE A 134 6.03 -3.63 -15.53
CA ILE A 134 6.53 -4.62 -14.59
C ILE A 134 5.47 -5.68 -14.33
N ALA A 135 4.23 -5.23 -14.17
CA ALA A 135 3.15 -6.15 -13.88
C ALA A 135 2.91 -7.16 -14.98
N ASN A 136 3.18 -6.73 -16.21
CA ASN A 136 2.95 -7.64 -17.27
C ASN A 136 4.17 -8.30 -17.72
N GLY A 137 5.20 -7.79 -17.41
CA GLY A 137 6.15 -8.10 -17.96
C GLY A 137 6.70 -9.20 -17.90
N PRO A 138 7.33 -9.38 -17.62
CA PRO A 138 7.97 -10.21 -17.79
C PRO A 138 7.75 -11.21 -17.60
N LEU A 139 7.11 -11.21 -17.35
CA LEU A 139 6.79 -12.14 -17.25
C LEU A 139 7.72 -12.75 -17.69
N ARG A 140 8.52 -12.37 -17.94
CA ARG A 140 9.47 -12.90 -18.29
C ARG A 140 9.95 -13.69 -17.51
#